data_936a11a309dfd4107f5780bddf99f9f6
#
_entry.id   936a11a309dfd4107f5780bddf99f9f6
#
_cell.length_a   1.000
_cell.length_b   1.000
_cell.length_c   1.000
_cell.angle_alpha   90.00
_cell.angle_beta   90.00
_cell.angle_gamma   90.00
#
_symmetry.space_group_name_H-M   'P 1'
#
loop_
_entity.id
_entity.type
_entity.pdbx_description
1 polymer ?
#
loop_
_entity_poly.entity_id
_entity_poly.type
_entity_poly.pdbx_seq_one_letter_code
_entity_poly.pdbx_strand_id
1 'polypeptide(L)'
;VVLRIHHHLLRKVAHQDGITKVYAHAQALSQCHEWLNKNLPNHVARIAVASNARAAHLAAEDENAVAIASQAAAERFNLCKLASNIEDEPNNTTRFLVLGHQGTTPSGLDKTSLIVSAPNKVGTVHELLQSLSKNGVSMTKLESRPSKAGLWEYVFFIDVEGHAEDEPVHRALNDLQEEAAFLKVIGAYPKAVL
;
A
#
# COMPACT_ATOMS: atom_id res chain seq x y z
N VAL A 1 7.75 -0.61 7.48
CA VAL A 1 8.45 0.30 6.58
C VAL A 1 7.43 0.91 5.62
N VAL A 2 7.50 2.23 5.38
CA VAL A 2 6.69 2.93 4.38
C VAL A 2 7.65 3.57 3.38
N LEU A 3 7.38 3.36 2.09
CA LEU A 3 8.19 3.93 1.02
C LEU A 3 7.29 4.76 0.09
N ARG A 4 7.74 5.96 -0.24
CA ARG A 4 7.15 6.76 -1.31
C ARG A 4 7.51 6.12 -2.65
N ILE A 5 6.52 5.90 -3.48
CA ILE A 5 6.69 5.25 -4.79
C ILE A 5 6.70 6.32 -5.86
N HIS A 6 7.80 6.39 -6.58
CA HIS A 6 7.96 7.26 -7.73
C HIS A 6 8.00 6.45 -9.03
N HIS A 7 7.29 6.94 -10.01
CA HIS A 7 7.28 6.41 -11.36
C HIS A 7 8.06 7.33 -12.30
N HIS A 8 8.89 6.75 -13.13
CA HIS A 8 9.66 7.47 -14.14
C HIS A 8 9.36 6.93 -15.52
N LEU A 9 9.41 7.79 -16.54
CA LEU A 9 9.38 7.39 -17.93
C LEU A 9 10.81 7.05 -18.37
N LEU A 10 11.04 5.79 -18.68
CA LEU A 10 12.35 5.23 -18.97
C LEU A 10 12.46 4.78 -20.44
N ARG A 11 13.61 5.01 -21.06
CA ARG A 11 13.87 4.62 -22.45
C ARG A 11 15.34 4.23 -22.64
N LYS A 12 15.62 3.42 -23.68
CA LYS A 12 16.97 3.06 -24.07
C LYS A 12 17.79 4.27 -24.56
N VAL A 13 17.15 5.24 -25.21
CA VAL A 13 17.78 6.44 -25.78
C VAL A 13 17.25 7.71 -25.10
N ALA A 14 18.07 8.78 -25.07
CA ALA A 14 17.81 9.99 -24.31
C ALA A 14 16.93 11.04 -25.04
N HIS A 15 16.11 10.64 -26.00
CA HIS A 15 15.19 11.55 -26.73
C HIS A 15 13.77 10.98 -26.76
N GLN A 16 12.78 11.86 -27.01
CA GLN A 16 11.35 11.48 -26.98
C GLN A 16 10.79 11.14 -28.38
N ASP A 17 11.53 11.39 -29.44
CA ASP A 17 11.03 11.15 -30.81
C ASP A 17 10.87 9.67 -31.11
N GLY A 18 9.82 9.32 -31.86
CA GLY A 18 9.59 7.95 -32.32
C GLY A 18 9.05 6.98 -31.27
N ILE A 19 8.53 7.48 -30.13
CA ILE A 19 7.85 6.62 -29.15
C ILE A 19 6.54 6.12 -29.75
N THR A 20 6.37 4.78 -29.83
CA THR A 20 5.17 4.14 -30.34
C THR A 20 4.41 3.35 -29.27
N LYS A 21 5.05 3.01 -28.16
CA LYS A 21 4.44 2.19 -27.10
C LYS A 21 5.02 2.49 -25.71
N VAL A 22 4.17 2.31 -24.70
CA VAL A 22 4.50 2.39 -23.28
C VAL A 22 4.25 1.04 -22.65
N TYR A 23 5.24 0.44 -22.03
CA TYR A 23 5.12 -0.77 -21.21
C TYR A 23 5.04 -0.39 -19.73
N ALA A 24 4.11 -0.97 -18.99
CA ALA A 24 4.06 -0.88 -17.53
C ALA A 24 3.16 -1.97 -16.93
N HIS A 25 3.23 -2.17 -15.63
CA HIS A 25 2.18 -2.90 -14.93
C HIS A 25 0.85 -2.11 -15.00
N ALA A 26 -0.28 -2.80 -15.06
CA ALA A 26 -1.60 -2.16 -15.21
C ALA A 26 -1.85 -1.05 -14.17
N GLN A 27 -1.45 -1.29 -12.92
CA GLN A 27 -1.55 -0.31 -11.84
C GLN A 27 -0.72 0.96 -12.11
N ALA A 28 0.51 0.83 -12.62
CA ALA A 28 1.35 1.98 -12.95
C ALA A 28 0.80 2.77 -14.14
N LEU A 29 0.21 2.11 -15.14
CA LEU A 29 -0.52 2.79 -16.23
C LEU A 29 -1.70 3.62 -15.69
N SER A 30 -2.44 3.09 -14.71
CA SER A 30 -3.54 3.80 -14.07
C SER A 30 -3.05 4.98 -13.22
N GLN A 31 -1.95 4.80 -12.48
CA GLN A 31 -1.38 5.84 -11.61
C GLN A 31 -0.68 6.98 -12.36
N CYS A 32 -0.40 6.82 -13.65
CA CYS A 32 0.23 7.83 -14.51
C CYS A 32 -0.68 8.23 -15.69
N HIS A 33 -1.97 7.96 -15.60
CA HIS A 33 -2.92 8.09 -16.71
C HIS A 33 -3.02 9.51 -17.24
N GLU A 34 -3.20 10.50 -16.35
CA GLU A 34 -3.34 11.91 -16.70
C GLU A 34 -2.03 12.45 -17.29
N TRP A 35 -0.91 12.12 -16.65
CA TRP A 35 0.41 12.52 -17.14
C TRP A 35 0.67 11.98 -18.56
N LEU A 36 0.36 10.71 -18.81
CA LEU A 36 0.54 10.09 -20.12
C LEU A 36 -0.35 10.75 -21.19
N ASN A 37 -1.60 11.10 -20.85
CA ASN A 37 -2.51 11.77 -21.77
C ASN A 37 -2.02 13.17 -22.15
N LYS A 38 -1.39 13.87 -21.22
CA LYS A 38 -0.90 15.23 -21.41
C LYS A 38 0.42 15.30 -22.20
N ASN A 39 1.30 14.30 -22.00
CA ASN A 39 2.68 14.37 -22.45
C ASN A 39 3.03 13.43 -23.62
N LEU A 40 2.18 12.45 -23.93
CA LEU A 40 2.40 11.54 -25.04
C LEU A 40 1.24 11.62 -26.05
N PRO A 41 1.52 11.48 -27.36
CA PRO A 41 0.48 11.44 -28.38
C PRO A 41 -0.52 10.29 -28.18
N ASN A 42 -1.78 10.49 -28.54
CA ASN A 42 -2.86 9.52 -28.36
C ASN A 42 -2.66 8.18 -29.12
N HIS A 43 -1.84 8.18 -30.16
CA HIS A 43 -1.54 6.97 -30.93
C HIS A 43 -0.50 6.05 -30.26
N VAL A 44 0.16 6.49 -29.19
CA VAL A 44 1.13 5.69 -28.45
C VAL A 44 0.39 4.57 -27.69
N ALA A 45 0.67 3.33 -28.05
CA ALA A 45 0.02 2.17 -27.46
C ALA A 45 0.43 1.99 -25.97
N ARG A 46 -0.52 1.75 -25.08
CA ARG A 46 -0.28 1.43 -23.67
C ARG A 46 -0.45 -0.05 -23.44
N ILE A 47 0.63 -0.74 -23.13
CA ILE A 47 0.69 -2.20 -23.06
C ILE A 47 0.96 -2.63 -21.63
N ALA A 48 -0.03 -3.26 -21.01
CA ALA A 48 0.10 -3.82 -19.68
C ALA A 48 0.96 -5.10 -19.70
N VAL A 49 1.91 -5.17 -18.76
CA VAL A 49 2.81 -6.31 -18.58
C VAL A 49 2.80 -6.77 -17.11
N ALA A 50 3.38 -7.93 -16.84
CA ALA A 50 3.31 -8.59 -15.53
C ALA A 50 3.99 -7.80 -14.38
N SER A 51 4.95 -6.90 -14.69
CA SER A 51 5.61 -6.06 -13.68
C SER A 51 6.32 -4.87 -14.32
N ASN A 52 6.60 -3.83 -13.55
CA ASN A 52 7.38 -2.68 -14.02
C ASN A 52 8.85 -3.06 -14.34
N ALA A 53 9.41 -4.08 -13.69
CA ALA A 53 10.72 -4.62 -14.05
C ALA A 53 10.69 -5.27 -15.44
N ARG A 54 9.62 -6.02 -15.77
CA ARG A 54 9.43 -6.59 -17.12
C ARG A 54 9.25 -5.48 -18.15
N ALA A 55 8.54 -4.41 -17.82
CA ALA A 55 8.39 -3.24 -18.68
C ALA A 55 9.74 -2.60 -19.01
N ALA A 56 10.57 -2.37 -18.00
CA ALA A 56 11.92 -1.82 -18.20
C ALA A 56 12.81 -2.73 -19.08
N HIS A 57 12.74 -4.05 -18.88
CA HIS A 57 13.46 -5.01 -19.71
C HIS A 57 13.03 -4.91 -21.19
N LEU A 58 11.73 -4.86 -21.47
CA LEU A 58 11.21 -4.73 -22.83
C LEU A 58 11.62 -3.40 -23.49
N ALA A 59 11.60 -2.31 -22.74
CA ALA A 59 12.05 -1.01 -23.26
C ALA A 59 13.57 -0.96 -23.50
N ALA A 60 14.36 -1.78 -22.83
CA ALA A 60 15.79 -1.91 -23.09
C ALA A 60 16.08 -2.62 -24.42
N GLU A 61 15.16 -3.48 -24.89
CA GLU A 61 15.27 -4.23 -26.14
C GLU A 61 14.66 -3.50 -27.35
N ASP A 62 13.83 -2.47 -27.13
CA ASP A 62 13.08 -1.77 -28.18
C ASP A 62 13.25 -0.25 -28.08
N GLU A 63 13.95 0.35 -29.03
CA GLU A 63 14.22 1.80 -29.06
C GLU A 63 12.95 2.64 -29.27
N ASN A 64 11.88 2.09 -29.82
CA ASN A 64 10.60 2.76 -30.00
C ASN A 64 9.65 2.62 -28.79
N ALA A 65 10.10 1.95 -27.75
CA ALA A 65 9.35 1.75 -26.54
C ALA A 65 9.88 2.58 -25.37
N VAL A 66 8.96 2.90 -24.46
CA VAL A 66 9.26 3.43 -23.13
C VAL A 66 8.66 2.53 -22.07
N ALA A 67 9.20 2.60 -20.85
CA ALA A 67 8.64 1.92 -19.70
C ALA A 67 8.30 2.91 -18.58
N ILE A 68 7.25 2.60 -17.82
CA ILE A 68 7.02 3.22 -16.51
C ILE A 68 7.62 2.30 -15.46
N ALA A 69 8.66 2.77 -14.77
CA ALA A 69 9.30 1.99 -13.72
C ALA A 69 10.05 2.89 -12.71
N SER A 70 10.67 2.25 -11.70
CA SER A 70 11.42 2.92 -10.65
C SER A 70 12.83 3.35 -11.12
N GLN A 71 13.48 4.21 -10.32
CA GLN A 71 14.90 4.57 -10.50
C GLN A 71 15.80 3.32 -10.51
N ALA A 72 15.59 2.38 -9.61
CA ALA A 72 16.36 1.13 -9.55
C ALA A 72 16.24 0.29 -10.85
N ALA A 73 15.09 0.35 -11.52
CA ALA A 73 14.93 -0.31 -12.82
C ALA A 73 15.70 0.41 -13.92
N ALA A 74 15.75 1.76 -13.91
CA ALA A 74 16.56 2.53 -14.84
C ALA A 74 18.05 2.14 -14.75
N GLU A 75 18.58 2.07 -13.55
CA GLU A 75 19.96 1.68 -13.27
C GLU A 75 20.26 0.24 -13.69
N ARG A 76 19.36 -0.69 -13.31
CA ARG A 76 19.53 -2.12 -13.61
C ARG A 76 19.53 -2.44 -15.09
N PHE A 77 18.70 -1.75 -15.88
CA PHE A 77 18.56 -2.01 -17.32
C PHE A 77 19.26 -0.96 -18.21
N ASN A 78 20.06 -0.08 -17.60
CA ASN A 78 20.80 1.00 -18.27
C ASN A 78 19.88 1.84 -19.18
N LEU A 79 18.76 2.30 -18.61
CA LEU A 79 17.78 3.13 -19.29
C LEU A 79 17.93 4.60 -18.93
N CYS A 80 17.74 5.46 -19.90
CA CYS A 80 17.66 6.90 -19.73
C CYS A 80 16.31 7.28 -19.11
N LYS A 81 16.32 8.19 -18.16
CA LYS A 81 15.13 8.75 -17.57
C LYS A 81 14.67 9.97 -18.37
N LEU A 82 13.60 9.83 -19.15
CA LEU A 82 13.02 10.92 -19.94
C LEU A 82 12.19 11.88 -19.11
N ALA A 83 11.47 11.36 -18.10
CA ALA A 83 10.70 12.15 -17.14
C ALA A 83 10.71 11.49 -15.77
N SER A 84 10.66 12.30 -14.72
CA SER A 84 10.68 11.86 -13.34
C SER A 84 9.37 12.18 -12.64
N ASN A 85 8.97 11.31 -11.70
CA ASN A 85 7.81 11.51 -10.82
C ASN A 85 6.54 11.80 -11.63
N ILE A 86 6.22 10.87 -12.52
CA ILE A 86 5.11 10.99 -13.47
C ILE A 86 3.78 10.42 -12.93
N GLU A 87 3.79 9.98 -11.69
CA GLU A 87 2.57 9.59 -10.99
C GLU A 87 1.61 10.79 -10.83
N ASP A 88 0.31 10.55 -11.07
CA ASP A 88 -0.74 11.58 -10.97
C ASP A 88 -0.96 12.01 -9.51
N GLU A 89 -0.80 11.05 -8.56
CA GLU A 89 -0.92 11.29 -7.12
C GLU A 89 0.47 11.32 -6.45
N PRO A 90 0.96 12.49 -6.00
CA PRO A 90 2.32 12.64 -5.45
C PRO A 90 2.54 11.92 -4.10
N ASN A 91 1.45 11.53 -3.41
CA ASN A 91 1.48 10.85 -2.12
C ASN A 91 1.38 9.32 -2.22
N ASN A 92 1.67 8.76 -3.40
CA ASN A 92 1.65 7.32 -3.59
C ASN A 92 2.69 6.65 -2.69
N THR A 93 2.22 5.91 -1.68
CA THR A 93 3.06 5.22 -0.71
C THR A 93 2.70 3.75 -0.62
N THR A 94 3.72 2.91 -0.48
CA THR A 94 3.54 1.49 -0.20
C THR A 94 4.04 1.18 1.20
N ARG A 95 3.18 0.53 1.98
CA ARG A 95 3.52 0.02 3.30
C ARG A 95 3.95 -1.44 3.21
N PHE A 96 5.14 -1.73 3.74
CA PHE A 96 5.66 -3.09 3.88
C PHE A 96 5.61 -3.49 5.35
N LEU A 97 5.09 -4.68 5.64
CA LEU A 97 5.13 -5.29 6.96
C LEU A 97 6.34 -6.22 7.04
N VAL A 98 7.11 -6.11 8.11
CA VAL A 98 8.17 -7.07 8.43
C VAL A 98 7.53 -8.16 9.29
N LEU A 99 7.55 -9.40 8.81
CA LEU A 99 7.02 -10.55 9.53
C LEU A 99 8.16 -11.24 10.29
N GLY A 100 7.91 -11.55 11.55
CA GLY A 100 8.87 -12.22 12.42
C GLY A 100 8.20 -12.85 13.63
N HIS A 101 8.95 -13.68 14.36
CA HIS A 101 8.48 -14.31 15.60
C HIS A 101 8.79 -13.47 16.85
N GLN A 102 9.64 -12.46 16.73
CA GLN A 102 10.02 -11.59 17.83
C GLN A 102 9.05 -10.43 17.96
N GLY A 103 8.55 -10.18 19.15
CA GLY A 103 7.85 -8.95 19.50
C GLY A 103 8.82 -7.77 19.57
N THR A 104 8.29 -6.56 19.43
CA THR A 104 9.02 -5.32 19.68
C THR A 104 8.63 -4.77 21.04
N THR A 105 9.53 -4.03 21.67
CA THR A 105 9.24 -3.27 22.88
C THR A 105 8.65 -1.90 22.53
N PRO A 106 7.88 -1.26 23.43
CA PRO A 106 7.37 0.08 23.21
C PRO A 106 8.46 1.09 22.84
N SER A 107 8.24 1.87 21.80
CA SER A 107 9.15 2.93 21.33
C SER A 107 8.65 4.34 21.64
N GLY A 108 7.41 4.48 22.10
CA GLY A 108 6.72 5.74 22.34
C GLY A 108 6.00 6.32 21.12
N LEU A 109 6.27 5.80 19.91
CA LEU A 109 5.57 6.14 18.67
C LEU A 109 5.26 4.86 17.91
N ASP A 110 4.27 4.13 18.39
CA ASP A 110 3.96 2.78 17.93
C ASP A 110 2.61 2.69 17.25
N LYS A 111 2.40 1.56 16.59
CA LYS A 111 1.12 1.07 16.08
C LYS A 111 0.90 -0.36 16.51
N THR A 112 -0.35 -0.67 16.83
CA THR A 112 -0.79 -2.05 17.04
C THR A 112 -1.76 -2.45 15.92
N SER A 113 -1.49 -3.58 15.29
CA SER A 113 -2.37 -4.18 14.27
C SER A 113 -3.16 -5.34 14.85
N LEU A 114 -4.47 -5.34 14.57
CA LEU A 114 -5.44 -6.28 15.10
C LEU A 114 -6.20 -6.96 13.98
N ILE A 115 -6.63 -8.20 14.24
CA ILE A 115 -7.73 -8.84 13.51
C ILE A 115 -8.87 -9.02 14.50
N VAL A 116 -10.05 -8.53 14.14
CA VAL A 116 -11.26 -8.63 14.96
C VAL A 116 -12.38 -9.20 14.13
N SER A 117 -13.11 -10.15 14.67
CA SER A 117 -14.38 -10.64 14.13
C SER A 117 -15.47 -10.45 15.16
N ALA A 118 -16.65 -10.09 14.70
CA ALA A 118 -17.79 -9.92 15.58
C ALA A 118 -19.03 -10.56 14.97
N PRO A 119 -20.00 -10.97 15.81
CA PRO A 119 -21.25 -11.53 15.34
C PRO A 119 -21.98 -10.56 14.41
N ASN A 120 -22.64 -11.06 13.38
CA ASN A 120 -23.45 -10.22 12.48
C ASN A 120 -24.76 -9.82 13.17
N LYS A 121 -24.72 -8.77 13.98
CA LYS A 121 -25.86 -8.15 14.64
C LYS A 121 -25.87 -6.63 14.42
N VAL A 122 -27.02 -6.01 14.65
CA VAL A 122 -27.15 -4.55 14.57
C VAL A 122 -26.22 -3.89 15.60
N GLY A 123 -25.44 -2.91 15.18
CA GLY A 123 -24.56 -2.13 16.08
C GLY A 123 -23.17 -2.74 16.33
N THR A 124 -22.87 -3.94 15.85
CA THR A 124 -21.60 -4.64 16.14
C THR A 124 -20.34 -3.80 15.88
N VAL A 125 -20.25 -3.16 14.71
CA VAL A 125 -19.08 -2.32 14.38
C VAL A 125 -18.99 -1.10 15.31
N HIS A 126 -20.14 -0.52 15.70
CA HIS A 126 -20.19 0.55 16.66
C HIS A 126 -19.66 0.13 18.03
N GLU A 127 -20.10 -1.03 18.55
CA GLU A 127 -19.63 -1.58 19.82
C GLU A 127 -18.11 -1.80 19.82
N LEU A 128 -17.58 -2.43 18.76
CA LEU A 128 -16.12 -2.62 18.62
C LEU A 128 -15.35 -1.28 18.62
N LEU A 129 -15.83 -0.28 17.88
CA LEU A 129 -15.17 1.02 17.80
C LEU A 129 -15.31 1.83 19.09
N GLN A 130 -16.38 1.61 19.86
CA GLN A 130 -16.61 2.25 21.15
C GLN A 130 -15.52 1.87 22.14
N SER A 131 -15.04 0.61 22.14
CA SER A 131 -13.96 0.16 23.02
C SER A 131 -12.65 0.94 22.80
N LEU A 132 -12.35 1.29 21.54
CA LEU A 132 -11.19 2.15 21.24
C LEU A 132 -11.41 3.59 21.71
N SER A 133 -12.54 4.18 21.33
CA SER A 133 -12.88 5.58 21.62
C SER A 133 -12.98 5.86 23.12
N LYS A 134 -13.60 4.97 23.90
CA LYS A 134 -13.73 5.05 25.37
C LYS A 134 -12.37 5.08 26.09
N ASN A 135 -11.39 4.39 25.53
CA ASN A 135 -10.03 4.35 26.08
C ASN A 135 -9.08 5.38 25.46
N GLY A 136 -9.58 6.29 24.62
CA GLY A 136 -8.78 7.35 23.99
C GLY A 136 -7.78 6.83 22.95
N VAL A 137 -8.03 5.65 22.36
CA VAL A 137 -7.16 5.02 21.37
C VAL A 137 -7.58 5.43 19.96
N SER A 138 -6.67 6.03 19.21
CA SER A 138 -6.91 6.47 17.84
C SER A 138 -6.76 5.32 16.84
N MET A 139 -7.79 5.12 16.00
CA MET A 139 -7.75 4.17 14.89
C MET A 139 -7.20 4.83 13.63
N THR A 140 -6.20 4.21 13.01
CA THR A 140 -5.53 4.75 11.80
C THR A 140 -5.83 3.95 10.53
N LYS A 141 -6.41 2.75 10.67
CA LYS A 141 -6.85 1.91 9.55
C LYS A 141 -8.03 1.05 9.98
N LEU A 142 -9.01 0.92 9.08
CA LEU A 142 -10.08 -0.06 9.17
C LEU A 142 -10.31 -0.67 7.78
N GLU A 143 -10.17 -1.97 7.67
CA GLU A 143 -10.41 -2.72 6.44
C GLU A 143 -11.27 -3.94 6.77
N SER A 144 -12.41 -4.08 6.10
CA SER A 144 -13.27 -5.25 6.25
C SER A 144 -13.03 -6.25 5.13
N ARG A 145 -13.05 -7.53 5.45
CA ARG A 145 -13.03 -8.62 4.49
C ARG A 145 -14.08 -9.67 4.86
N PRO A 146 -14.77 -10.28 3.87
CA PRO A 146 -15.66 -11.40 4.14
C PRO A 146 -14.90 -12.53 4.83
N SER A 147 -15.47 -13.08 5.90
CA SER A 147 -14.99 -14.31 6.50
C SER A 147 -15.29 -15.48 5.57
N LYS A 148 -14.37 -16.42 5.47
CA LYS A 148 -14.63 -17.68 4.74
C LYS A 148 -15.36 -18.71 5.60
N ALA A 149 -15.64 -18.39 6.87
CA ALA A 149 -16.23 -19.30 7.84
C ALA A 149 -17.77 -19.33 7.80
N GLY A 150 -18.40 -18.24 7.31
CA GLY A 150 -19.87 -18.16 7.23
C GLY A 150 -20.35 -17.10 6.24
N LEU A 151 -21.64 -17.19 5.85
CA LEU A 151 -22.32 -16.17 5.04
C LEU A 151 -22.53 -14.91 5.89
N TRP A 152 -22.13 -13.75 5.32
CA TRP A 152 -22.31 -12.43 5.95
C TRP A 152 -21.49 -12.18 7.21
N GLU A 153 -20.45 -12.99 7.49
CA GLU A 153 -19.50 -12.71 8.54
C GLU A 153 -18.32 -11.90 7.99
N TYR A 154 -17.88 -10.92 8.76
CA TYR A 154 -16.77 -10.05 8.40
C TYR A 154 -15.65 -10.15 9.42
N VAL A 155 -14.43 -10.06 8.90
CA VAL A 155 -13.21 -9.90 9.67
C VAL A 155 -12.71 -8.47 9.41
N PHE A 156 -12.37 -7.77 10.47
CA PHE A 156 -11.86 -6.41 10.42
C PHE A 156 -10.36 -6.41 10.72
N PHE A 157 -9.59 -5.82 9.83
CA PHE A 157 -8.19 -5.50 10.05
C PHE A 157 -8.12 -4.07 10.53
N ILE A 158 -7.65 -3.87 11.75
CA ILE A 158 -7.62 -2.57 12.42
C ILE A 158 -6.18 -2.25 12.79
N ASP A 159 -5.72 -1.03 12.50
CA ASP A 159 -4.51 -0.48 13.06
C ASP A 159 -4.87 0.65 14.03
N VAL A 160 -4.31 0.62 15.23
CA VAL A 160 -4.45 1.66 16.24
C VAL A 160 -3.11 2.30 16.55
N GLU A 161 -3.12 3.55 17.03
CA GLU A 161 -1.94 4.22 17.56
C GLU A 161 -1.63 3.71 18.98
N GLY A 162 -0.34 3.57 19.28
CA GLY A 162 0.20 3.06 20.52
C GLY A 162 0.62 1.59 20.46
N HIS A 163 1.46 1.21 21.42
CA HIS A 163 1.91 -0.16 21.61
C HIS A 163 0.86 -0.97 22.39
N ALA A 164 0.77 -2.27 22.15
CA ALA A 164 -0.18 -3.14 22.85
C ALA A 164 0.02 -3.15 24.39
N GLU A 165 1.23 -2.84 24.85
CA GLU A 165 1.59 -2.73 26.27
C GLU A 165 1.31 -1.34 26.88
N ASP A 166 0.99 -0.33 26.05
CA ASP A 166 0.60 0.99 26.55
C ASP A 166 -0.76 0.89 27.25
N GLU A 167 -0.87 1.49 28.44
CA GLU A 167 -2.05 1.38 29.31
C GLU A 167 -3.40 1.65 28.59
N PRO A 168 -3.56 2.71 27.76
CA PRO A 168 -4.80 2.94 27.03
C PRO A 168 -5.12 1.84 26.02
N VAL A 169 -4.09 1.38 25.27
CA VAL A 169 -4.25 0.33 24.25
C VAL A 169 -4.57 -1.00 24.91
N HIS A 170 -3.88 -1.33 25.99
CA HIS A 170 -4.12 -2.56 26.76
C HIS A 170 -5.57 -2.64 27.28
N ARG A 171 -6.10 -1.53 27.86
CA ARG A 171 -7.51 -1.48 28.29
C ARG A 171 -8.47 -1.63 27.10
N ALA A 172 -8.20 -0.95 26.00
CA ALA A 172 -9.04 -1.07 24.80
C ALA A 172 -9.05 -2.49 24.23
N LEU A 173 -7.92 -3.20 24.29
CA LEU A 173 -7.83 -4.60 23.87
C LEU A 173 -8.62 -5.53 24.76
N ASN A 174 -8.63 -5.29 26.08
CA ASN A 174 -9.46 -6.06 27.03
C ASN A 174 -10.95 -5.83 26.78
N ASP A 175 -11.38 -4.57 26.63
CA ASP A 175 -12.78 -4.25 26.28
C ASP A 175 -13.17 -4.90 24.93
N LEU A 176 -12.30 -4.84 23.92
CA LEU A 176 -12.53 -5.50 22.63
C LEU A 176 -12.64 -7.02 22.74
N GLN A 177 -11.86 -7.64 23.63
CA GLN A 177 -11.90 -9.10 23.82
C GLN A 177 -13.24 -9.57 24.40
N GLU A 178 -13.91 -8.73 25.20
CA GLU A 178 -15.24 -9.02 25.76
C GLU A 178 -16.34 -8.92 24.70
N GLU A 179 -16.22 -8.00 23.74
CA GLU A 179 -17.23 -7.71 22.72
C GLU A 179 -17.05 -8.54 21.43
N ALA A 180 -15.83 -8.94 21.12
CA ALA A 180 -15.50 -9.63 19.87
C ALA A 180 -15.77 -11.14 19.95
N ALA A 181 -16.24 -11.73 18.85
CA ALA A 181 -16.25 -13.18 18.68
C ALA A 181 -14.83 -13.76 18.53
N PHE A 182 -13.92 -12.96 17.97
CA PHE A 182 -12.51 -13.29 17.82
C PHE A 182 -11.69 -12.00 17.83
N LEU A 183 -10.63 -11.97 18.62
CA LEU A 183 -9.61 -10.93 18.63
C LEU A 183 -8.22 -11.56 18.52
N LYS A 184 -7.40 -11.03 17.64
CA LYS A 184 -5.98 -11.38 17.55
C LYS A 184 -5.15 -10.12 17.35
N VAL A 185 -4.21 -9.86 18.27
CA VAL A 185 -3.13 -8.92 18.06
C VAL A 185 -2.13 -9.55 17.10
N ILE A 186 -1.97 -8.93 15.91
CA ILE A 186 -1.00 -9.38 14.90
C ILE A 186 0.40 -8.97 15.31
N GLY A 187 0.53 -7.78 15.90
CA GLY A 187 1.78 -7.25 16.42
C GLY A 187 1.65 -5.76 16.75
N ALA A 188 2.54 -5.31 17.64
CA ALA A 188 2.79 -3.92 17.92
C ALA A 188 4.20 -3.58 17.41
N TYR A 189 4.42 -2.41 16.84
CA TYR A 189 5.69 -2.05 16.19
C TYR A 189 5.81 -0.53 16.02
N PRO A 190 7.06 0.00 15.93
CA PRO A 190 7.31 1.41 15.72
C PRO A 190 6.62 1.95 14.46
N LYS A 191 6.01 3.11 14.58
CA LYS A 191 5.40 3.84 13.46
C LYS A 191 6.49 4.23 12.46
N ALA A 192 6.27 3.92 11.18
CA ALA A 192 7.23 4.32 10.15
C ALA A 192 7.25 5.84 10.02
N VAL A 193 8.45 6.40 9.94
CA VAL A 193 8.70 7.81 9.58
C VAL A 193 8.90 7.86 8.08
N LEU A 194 8.26 8.81 7.40
CA LEU A 194 8.41 9.08 5.95
C LEU A 194 9.56 10.04 5.69
#